data_18e7e1d731069bcf779843010007acfb
#
_entry.id   18e7e1d731069bcf779843010007acfb
#
_cell.length_a   1.000
_cell.length_b   1.000
_cell.length_c   1.000
_cell.angle_alpha   90.00
_cell.angle_beta   90.00
_cell.angle_gamma   90.00
#
_symmetry.space_group_name_H-M   'P 1'
#
loop_
_entity.id
_entity.type
_entity.pdbx_description
1 polymer ?
#
loop_
_entity_poly.entity_id
_entity_poly.type
_entity_poly.pdbx_seq_one_letter_code
_entity_poly.pdbx_strand_id
1 'polypeptide(L)'
;MSESRGVIIDVGTPTPEAAAAEANERSLRIWGGISYLLHLLVALAAVIPGASISIAVLIIALVMDLAKRDDAAGTWHASHFAWRISSVLWAGALYVVTIPAFFLGLFLFNPAWVLISGWFLWRIVKGMIRMNQNKEIH
;
A
#
# COMPACT_ATOMS: atom_id res chain seq x y z
N MET A 1 49.69 5.64 38.30
CA MET A 1 49.36 6.17 36.98
C MET A 1 48.49 5.14 36.30
N SER A 2 47.21 5.36 36.31
CA SER A 2 46.21 4.48 35.71
C SER A 2 45.93 5.01 34.31
N GLU A 3 46.40 4.30 33.32
CA GLU A 3 46.18 4.59 31.89
C GLU A 3 44.79 4.10 31.55
N SER A 4 43.80 5.00 31.48
CA SER A 4 42.49 4.73 30.98
C SER A 4 42.58 4.54 29.45
N ARG A 5 42.71 3.28 29.02
CA ARG A 5 42.49 2.93 27.61
C ARG A 5 41.06 3.28 27.27
N GLY A 6 40.87 4.38 26.56
CA GLY A 6 39.62 4.72 25.90
C GLY A 6 39.28 3.58 24.97
N VAL A 7 38.12 2.93 25.24
CA VAL A 7 37.49 1.99 24.30
C VAL A 7 37.07 2.84 23.09
N ILE A 8 37.89 2.83 22.05
CA ILE A 8 37.49 3.33 20.75
C ILE A 8 36.39 2.34 20.28
N ILE A 9 35.12 2.73 20.42
CA ILE A 9 34.03 2.06 19.77
C ILE A 9 34.24 2.32 18.28
N ASP A 10 34.85 1.37 17.59
CA ASP A 10 34.91 1.36 16.15
C ASP A 10 33.43 1.25 15.69
N VAL A 11 32.87 2.41 15.32
CA VAL A 11 31.58 2.48 14.62
C VAL A 11 31.87 1.99 13.21
N GLY A 12 32.04 0.66 13.11
CA GLY A 12 32.44 -0.01 11.90
C GLY A 12 31.54 0.39 10.73
N THR A 13 32.18 0.64 9.60
CA THR A 13 31.46 0.76 8.31
C THR A 13 30.50 -0.44 8.20
N PRO A 14 29.22 -0.21 7.86
CA PRO A 14 28.24 -1.30 7.77
C PRO A 14 28.77 -2.35 6.80
N THR A 15 28.58 -3.61 7.14
CA THR A 15 28.91 -4.71 6.22
C THR A 15 28.18 -4.52 4.90
N PRO A 16 28.71 -5.01 3.77
CA PRO A 16 28.01 -4.91 2.48
C PRO A 16 26.58 -5.46 2.52
N GLU A 17 26.35 -6.51 3.31
CA GLU A 17 25.04 -7.10 3.51
C GLU A 17 24.11 -6.17 4.30
N ALA A 18 24.58 -5.54 5.37
CA ALA A 18 23.80 -4.57 6.15
C ALA A 18 23.46 -3.33 5.29
N ALA A 19 24.40 -2.84 4.50
CA ALA A 19 24.17 -1.72 3.59
C ALA A 19 23.11 -2.07 2.51
N ALA A 20 23.15 -3.29 1.98
CA ALA A 20 22.15 -3.77 1.02
C ALA A 20 20.76 -3.90 1.65
N ALA A 21 20.67 -4.40 2.89
CA ALA A 21 19.41 -4.50 3.63
C ALA A 21 18.80 -3.12 3.91
N GLU A 22 19.61 -2.15 4.32
CA GLU A 22 19.15 -0.76 4.53
C GLU A 22 18.68 -0.11 3.21
N ALA A 23 19.38 -0.35 2.11
CA ALA A 23 18.98 0.15 0.79
C ALA A 23 17.64 -0.45 0.34
N ASN A 24 17.44 -1.75 0.57
CA ASN A 24 16.19 -2.41 0.27
C ASN A 24 15.04 -1.87 1.12
N GLU A 25 15.23 -1.74 2.45
CA GLU A 25 14.24 -1.16 3.37
C GLU A 25 13.81 0.25 2.92
N ARG A 26 14.77 1.10 2.56
CA ARG A 26 14.51 2.45 2.05
C ARG A 26 13.71 2.41 0.75
N SER A 27 14.08 1.52 -0.17
CA SER A 27 13.38 1.32 -1.44
C SER A 27 11.92 0.89 -1.20
N LEU A 28 11.70 -0.12 -0.37
CA LEU A 28 10.36 -0.62 -0.06
C LEU A 28 9.48 0.44 0.60
N ARG A 29 10.04 1.27 1.46
CA ARG A 29 9.32 2.39 2.10
C ARG A 29 8.87 3.43 1.05
N ILE A 30 9.76 3.80 0.13
CA ILE A 30 9.44 4.77 -0.94
C ILE A 30 8.38 4.20 -1.87
N TRP A 31 8.60 3.00 -2.41
CA TRP A 31 7.67 2.36 -3.34
C TRP A 31 6.31 2.07 -2.69
N GLY A 32 6.31 1.62 -1.44
CA GLY A 32 5.10 1.40 -0.66
C GLY A 32 4.33 2.70 -0.41
N GLY A 33 5.02 3.80 -0.11
CA GLY A 33 4.42 5.12 0.08
C GLY A 33 3.79 5.66 -1.20
N ILE A 34 4.50 5.56 -2.33
CA ILE A 34 3.98 5.96 -3.65
C ILE A 34 2.74 5.14 -4.00
N SER A 35 2.80 3.83 -3.83
CA SER A 35 1.68 2.94 -4.10
C SER A 35 0.46 3.28 -3.24
N TYR A 36 0.62 3.52 -1.94
CA TYR A 36 -0.48 3.97 -1.08
C TYR A 36 -1.08 5.29 -1.54
N LEU A 37 -0.25 6.24 -1.98
CA LEU A 37 -0.73 7.53 -2.49
C LEU A 37 -1.58 7.35 -3.75
N LEU A 38 -1.14 6.50 -4.69
CA LEU A 38 -1.90 6.20 -5.90
C LEU A 38 -3.24 5.51 -5.57
N HIS A 39 -3.23 4.53 -4.67
CA HIS A 39 -4.46 3.88 -4.22
C HIS A 39 -5.40 4.84 -3.49
N LEU A 40 -4.87 5.73 -2.65
CA LEU A 40 -5.65 6.77 -1.97
C LEU A 40 -6.33 7.70 -2.97
N LEU A 41 -5.60 8.13 -4.00
CA LEU A 41 -6.12 9.00 -5.04
C LEU A 41 -7.30 8.34 -5.76
N VAL A 42 -7.15 7.05 -6.12
CA VAL A 42 -8.24 6.26 -6.73
C VAL A 42 -9.41 6.09 -5.77
N ALA A 43 -9.15 5.78 -4.50
CA ALA A 43 -10.18 5.56 -3.50
C ALA A 43 -11.00 6.84 -3.22
N LEU A 44 -10.35 7.99 -3.17
CA LEU A 44 -11.03 9.28 -3.02
C LEU A 44 -11.90 9.59 -4.24
N ALA A 45 -11.38 9.37 -5.44
CA ALA A 45 -12.16 9.57 -6.66
C ALA A 45 -13.37 8.63 -6.74
N ALA A 46 -13.26 7.41 -6.23
CA ALA A 46 -14.36 6.45 -6.21
C ALA A 46 -15.50 6.87 -5.27
N VAL A 47 -15.21 7.66 -4.23
CA VAL A 47 -16.21 8.16 -3.25
C VAL A 47 -16.85 9.47 -3.71
N ILE A 48 -16.11 10.30 -4.46
CA ILE A 48 -16.59 11.63 -4.88
C ILE A 48 -17.37 11.50 -6.20
N PRO A 49 -18.69 11.79 -6.23
CA PRO A 49 -19.46 11.76 -7.47
C PRO A 49 -18.90 12.74 -8.52
N GLY A 50 -18.70 12.26 -9.74
CA GLY A 50 -18.16 13.07 -10.84
C GLY A 50 -16.63 13.18 -10.87
N ALA A 51 -15.90 12.69 -9.87
CA ALA A 51 -14.47 12.55 -9.97
C ALA A 51 -14.13 11.29 -10.79
N SER A 52 -13.45 11.48 -11.91
CA SER A 52 -12.97 10.35 -12.72
C SER A 52 -11.45 10.30 -12.70
N ILE A 53 -10.92 9.31 -12.00
CA ILE A 53 -9.51 8.94 -12.15
C ILE A 53 -9.47 7.69 -13.01
N SER A 54 -8.58 7.71 -14.00
CA SER A 54 -8.43 6.61 -14.93
C SER A 54 -8.14 5.30 -14.19
N ILE A 55 -8.83 4.23 -14.58
CA ILE A 55 -8.53 2.85 -14.15
C ILE A 55 -7.05 2.50 -14.38
N ALA A 56 -6.39 3.18 -15.33
CA ALA A 56 -4.96 3.02 -15.57
C ALA A 56 -4.11 3.35 -14.33
N VAL A 57 -4.50 4.33 -13.52
CA VAL A 57 -3.79 4.66 -12.26
C VAL A 57 -3.87 3.50 -11.28
N LEU A 58 -5.04 2.85 -11.16
CA LEU A 58 -5.21 1.67 -10.32
C LEU A 58 -4.38 0.50 -10.84
N ILE A 59 -4.35 0.28 -12.14
CA ILE A 59 -3.54 -0.77 -12.77
C ILE A 59 -2.06 -0.52 -12.53
N ILE A 60 -1.58 0.72 -12.70
CA ILE A 60 -0.19 1.09 -12.43
C ILE A 60 0.16 0.78 -10.97
N ALA A 61 -0.67 1.21 -10.01
CA ALA A 61 -0.46 0.96 -8.59
C ALA A 61 -0.42 -0.54 -8.27
N LEU A 62 -1.31 -1.33 -8.86
CA LEU A 62 -1.36 -2.78 -8.69
C LEU A 62 -0.12 -3.46 -9.28
N VAL A 63 0.31 -3.06 -10.49
CA VAL A 63 1.52 -3.59 -11.13
C VAL A 63 2.76 -3.28 -10.31
N MET A 64 2.85 -2.05 -9.76
CA MET A 64 3.93 -1.68 -8.85
C MET A 64 3.97 -2.57 -7.60
N ASP A 65 2.82 -2.84 -7.00
CA ASP A 65 2.73 -3.71 -5.83
C ASP A 65 3.14 -5.15 -6.16
N LEU A 66 2.69 -5.68 -7.28
CA LEU A 66 3.06 -7.03 -7.73
C LEU A 66 4.55 -7.14 -8.04
N ALA A 67 5.14 -6.12 -8.69
CA ALA A 67 6.56 -6.12 -9.05
C ALA A 67 7.48 -6.03 -7.82
N LYS A 68 7.03 -5.37 -6.74
CA LYS A 68 7.83 -5.16 -5.53
C LYS A 68 7.52 -6.14 -4.40
N ARG A 69 6.50 -6.98 -4.56
CA ARG A 69 6.05 -7.92 -3.53
C ARG A 69 7.16 -8.89 -3.09
N ASP A 70 7.94 -9.38 -4.04
CA ASP A 70 8.96 -10.39 -3.77
C ASP A 70 10.18 -9.76 -3.08
N ASP A 71 10.52 -8.51 -3.38
CA ASP A 71 11.58 -7.75 -2.70
C ASP A 71 11.21 -7.50 -1.21
N ALA A 72 9.92 -7.50 -0.88
CA ALA A 72 9.42 -7.29 0.47
C ALA A 72 9.37 -8.59 1.30
N ALA A 73 9.60 -9.76 0.70
CA ALA A 73 9.49 -11.04 1.39
C ALA A 73 10.40 -11.09 2.64
N GLY A 74 9.84 -11.56 3.76
CA GLY A 74 10.55 -11.61 5.03
C GLY A 74 10.66 -10.28 5.79
N THR A 75 10.11 -9.20 5.25
CA THR A 75 10.05 -7.89 5.92
C THR A 75 8.62 -7.57 6.36
N TRP A 76 8.44 -6.61 7.29
CA TRP A 76 7.13 -6.11 7.69
C TRP A 76 6.37 -5.44 6.54
N HIS A 77 7.06 -4.98 5.50
CA HIS A 77 6.45 -4.44 4.29
C HIS A 77 5.63 -5.48 3.52
N ALA A 78 5.97 -6.76 3.60
CA ALA A 78 5.24 -7.82 2.89
C ALA A 78 3.74 -7.80 3.21
N SER A 79 3.37 -7.56 4.48
CA SER A 79 1.97 -7.46 4.91
C SER A 79 1.24 -6.30 4.22
N HIS A 80 1.91 -5.17 3.99
CA HIS A 80 1.33 -4.01 3.32
C HIS A 80 1.10 -4.25 1.82
N PHE A 81 2.04 -4.91 1.14
CA PHE A 81 1.83 -5.29 -0.27
C PHE A 81 0.65 -6.26 -0.41
N ALA A 82 0.61 -7.31 0.42
CA ALA A 82 -0.51 -8.25 0.44
C ALA A 82 -1.85 -7.55 0.74
N TRP A 83 -1.87 -6.61 1.67
CA TRP A 83 -3.06 -5.84 2.04
C TRP A 83 -3.60 -5.00 0.87
N ARG A 84 -2.73 -4.27 0.16
CA ARG A 84 -3.15 -3.44 -0.99
C ARG A 84 -3.64 -4.31 -2.13
N ILE A 85 -2.87 -5.33 -2.53
CA ILE A 85 -3.24 -6.25 -3.60
C ILE A 85 -4.60 -6.89 -3.29
N SER A 86 -4.79 -7.43 -2.08
CA SER A 86 -6.08 -8.02 -1.68
C SER A 86 -7.21 -7.00 -1.67
N SER A 87 -6.96 -5.75 -1.28
CA SER A 87 -7.97 -4.68 -1.29
C SER A 87 -8.47 -4.38 -2.70
N VAL A 88 -7.55 -4.29 -3.67
CA VAL A 88 -7.90 -4.05 -5.09
C VAL A 88 -8.66 -5.24 -5.67
N LEU A 89 -8.21 -6.47 -5.41
CA LEU A 89 -8.86 -7.67 -5.93
C LEU A 89 -10.28 -7.82 -5.37
N TRP A 90 -10.48 -7.63 -4.05
CA TRP A 90 -11.80 -7.70 -3.44
C TRP A 90 -12.71 -6.57 -3.91
N ALA A 91 -12.22 -5.33 -3.97
CA ALA A 91 -13.01 -4.21 -4.49
C ALA A 91 -13.41 -4.47 -5.95
N GLY A 92 -12.47 -4.92 -6.79
CA GLY A 92 -12.74 -5.27 -8.18
C GLY A 92 -13.79 -6.38 -8.32
N ALA A 93 -13.66 -7.45 -7.54
CA ALA A 93 -14.65 -8.55 -7.56
C ALA A 93 -16.05 -8.07 -7.13
N LEU A 94 -16.13 -7.25 -6.08
CA LEU A 94 -17.40 -6.68 -5.61
C LEU A 94 -18.03 -5.75 -6.65
N TYR A 95 -17.22 -4.91 -7.33
CA TYR A 95 -17.74 -4.08 -8.43
C TYR A 95 -18.26 -4.93 -9.58
N VAL A 96 -17.55 -5.98 -9.99
CA VAL A 96 -18.00 -6.89 -11.05
C VAL A 96 -19.35 -7.54 -10.69
N VAL A 97 -19.52 -8.01 -9.45
CA VAL A 97 -20.77 -8.61 -8.97
C VAL A 97 -21.92 -7.59 -8.96
N THR A 98 -21.62 -6.30 -8.79
CA THR A 98 -22.65 -5.25 -8.78
C THR A 98 -23.02 -4.71 -10.18
N ILE A 99 -22.32 -5.10 -11.25
CA ILE A 99 -22.61 -4.70 -12.63
C ILE A 99 -24.07 -4.96 -13.03
N PRO A 100 -24.70 -6.13 -12.77
CA PRO A 100 -26.09 -6.37 -13.14
C PRO A 100 -27.06 -5.37 -12.52
N ALA A 101 -26.82 -4.93 -11.29
CA ALA A 101 -27.68 -3.93 -10.63
C ALA A 101 -27.65 -2.57 -11.38
N PHE A 102 -26.55 -2.27 -12.05
CA PHE A 102 -26.41 -1.10 -12.89
C PHE A 102 -27.36 -1.12 -14.09
N PHE A 103 -27.50 -2.28 -14.73
CA PHE A 103 -28.40 -2.47 -15.87
C PHE A 103 -29.90 -2.50 -15.48
N LEU A 104 -30.21 -2.75 -14.19
CA LEU A 104 -31.58 -2.76 -13.67
C LEU A 104 -32.13 -1.36 -13.34
N GLY A 105 -31.45 -0.28 -13.79
CA GLY A 105 -31.92 1.11 -13.61
C GLY A 105 -31.57 1.75 -12.26
N LEU A 106 -30.81 1.07 -11.41
CA LEU A 106 -30.27 1.62 -10.15
C LEU A 106 -29.06 2.52 -10.37
N PHE A 107 -28.99 3.13 -11.57
CA PHE A 107 -27.84 3.90 -12.06
C PHE A 107 -27.49 5.11 -11.22
N LEU A 108 -28.49 5.81 -10.69
CA LEU A 108 -28.29 7.11 -10.00
C LEU A 108 -28.02 6.95 -8.51
N PHE A 109 -28.31 5.80 -7.92
CA PHE A 109 -28.10 5.54 -6.50
C PHE A 109 -27.86 4.06 -6.25
N ASN A 110 -26.65 3.58 -6.55
CA ASN A 110 -26.28 2.22 -6.19
C ASN A 110 -25.62 2.23 -4.79
N PRO A 111 -26.36 1.89 -3.72
CA PRO A 111 -25.81 1.90 -2.37
C PRO A 111 -24.62 0.93 -2.22
N ALA A 112 -24.60 -0.14 -3.02
CA ALA A 112 -23.48 -1.07 -3.04
C ALA A 112 -22.18 -0.38 -3.50
N TRP A 113 -22.25 0.50 -4.51
CA TRP A 113 -21.09 1.28 -4.96
C TRP A 113 -20.52 2.15 -3.85
N VAL A 114 -21.37 2.89 -3.14
CA VAL A 114 -20.96 3.76 -2.03
C VAL A 114 -20.31 2.94 -0.91
N LEU A 115 -20.89 1.79 -0.57
CA LEU A 115 -20.37 0.91 0.46
C LEU A 115 -19.01 0.30 0.07
N ILE A 116 -18.86 -0.17 -1.18
CA ILE A 116 -17.60 -0.73 -1.68
C ILE A 116 -16.52 0.35 -1.72
N SER A 117 -16.82 1.54 -2.22
CA SER A 117 -15.89 2.67 -2.30
C SER A 117 -15.46 3.13 -0.91
N GLY A 118 -16.40 3.28 0.03
CA GLY A 118 -16.11 3.64 1.42
C GLY A 118 -15.29 2.59 2.14
N TRP A 119 -15.59 1.31 1.94
CA TRP A 119 -14.81 0.22 2.49
C TRP A 119 -13.38 0.18 1.91
N PHE A 120 -13.23 0.38 0.59
CA PHE A 120 -11.92 0.44 -0.06
C PHE A 120 -11.10 1.62 0.47
N LEU A 121 -11.70 2.81 0.54
CA LEU A 121 -11.05 4.00 1.11
C LEU A 121 -10.58 3.75 2.54
N TRP A 122 -11.44 3.18 3.40
CA TRP A 122 -11.08 2.85 4.77
C TRP A 122 -9.89 1.89 4.84
N ARG A 123 -9.86 0.84 4.00
CA ARG A 123 -8.73 -0.10 3.96
C ARG A 123 -7.41 0.58 3.58
N ILE A 124 -7.45 1.46 2.58
CA ILE A 124 -6.25 2.17 2.12
C ILE A 124 -5.75 3.12 3.22
N VAL A 125 -6.62 3.90 3.83
CA VAL A 125 -6.27 4.81 4.94
C VAL A 125 -5.72 4.05 6.14
N LYS A 126 -6.37 2.95 6.54
CA LYS A 126 -5.88 2.08 7.63
C LYS A 126 -4.47 1.56 7.34
N GLY A 127 -4.23 1.08 6.12
CA GLY A 127 -2.92 0.58 5.70
C GLY A 127 -1.85 1.67 5.74
N MET A 128 -2.17 2.86 5.24
CA MET A 128 -1.26 4.00 5.23
C MET A 128 -0.87 4.45 6.65
N ILE A 129 -1.84 4.51 7.58
CA ILE A 129 -1.57 4.84 8.99
C ILE A 129 -0.63 3.81 9.61
N ARG A 130 -0.88 2.51 9.41
CA ARG A 130 -0.03 1.44 9.94
C ARG A 130 1.37 1.49 9.35
N MET A 131 1.50 1.76 8.05
CA MET A 131 2.80 1.92 7.40
C MET A 131 3.59 3.09 8.00
N ASN A 132 2.93 4.22 8.27
CA ASN A 132 3.57 5.38 8.90
C ASN A 132 4.01 5.09 10.36
N GLN A 133 3.39 4.12 11.01
CA GLN A 133 3.77 3.64 12.35
C GLN A 133 4.84 2.53 12.31
N ASN A 134 5.33 2.13 11.15
CA ASN A 134 6.22 0.99 10.92
C ASN A 134 5.68 -0.33 11.51
N LYS A 135 4.40 -0.58 11.38
CA LYS A 135 3.70 -1.75 11.92
C LYS A 135 3.10 -2.57 10.79
N GLU A 136 3.16 -3.88 10.94
CA GLU A 136 2.44 -4.81 10.07
C GLU A 136 0.93 -4.56 10.09
N ILE A 137 0.26 -4.99 9.01
CA ILE A 137 -1.19 -4.88 8.86
C ILE A 137 -1.80 -6.27 8.60
N HIS A 138 -2.91 -6.51 9.27
CA HIS A 138 -3.71 -7.74 9.20
C HIS A 138 -5.18 -7.43 9.00
#